data_8c8e27ba34530e6c99cc20f5ee8ddf9a
#
_entry.id   8c8e27ba34530e6c99cc20f5ee8ddf9a
#
_cell.length_a   1.000
_cell.length_b   1.000
_cell.length_c   1.000
_cell.angle_alpha   90.00
_cell.angle_beta   90.00
_cell.angle_gamma   90.00
#
_symmetry.space_group_name_H-M   'P 1'
#
loop_
_entity.id
_entity.type
_entity.pdbx_description
1 polymer ?
#
loop_
_entity_poly.entity_id
_entity_poly.type
_entity_poly.pdbx_seq_one_letter_code
_entity_poly.pdbx_strand_id
1 'polypeptide(L)'
;MRIFALALVVMLWLGGCKEELGEKHHMVLNRDQGITTRFSPQQKRLQLSSSKPYLLFFFTASCGACKEAIPYLNAIEEQWGERFEVIGVLGGSRGIKSDLEFLKRHSIQFKVLSDPSSSDYLSRAVGGVMGVPLFFFFDEMGAPKEHFLGLVPQRVLEEEVRSLL
;
A
#
# COMPACT_ATOMS: atom_id res chain seq x y z
N MET A 1 -16.24 26.73 -46.92
CA MET A 1 -17.06 26.09 -45.87
C MET A 1 -16.63 24.64 -45.54
N ARG A 2 -16.00 23.89 -46.43
CA ARG A 2 -15.59 22.49 -46.20
C ARG A 2 -14.25 22.33 -45.39
N ILE A 3 -13.40 23.33 -45.39
CA ILE A 3 -12.10 23.31 -44.69
C ILE A 3 -12.25 23.56 -43.17
N PHE A 4 -13.25 24.38 -42.77
CA PHE A 4 -13.50 24.64 -41.33
C PHE A 4 -14.12 23.45 -40.60
N ALA A 5 -14.87 22.59 -41.28
CA ALA A 5 -15.44 21.39 -40.67
C ALA A 5 -14.38 20.30 -40.34
N LEU A 6 -13.33 20.21 -41.16
CA LEU A 6 -12.22 19.24 -40.93
C LEU A 6 -11.32 19.65 -39.75
N ALA A 7 -11.12 20.96 -39.56
CA ALA A 7 -10.33 21.45 -38.41
C ALA A 7 -11.02 21.20 -37.06
N LEU A 8 -12.36 21.27 -37.02
CA LEU A 8 -13.14 21.05 -35.81
C LEU A 8 -13.16 19.57 -35.38
N VAL A 9 -13.14 18.64 -36.36
CA VAL A 9 -13.09 17.19 -36.08
C VAL A 9 -11.73 16.74 -35.56
N VAL A 10 -10.64 17.36 -36.03
CA VAL A 10 -9.29 17.04 -35.56
C VAL A 10 -9.04 17.52 -34.11
N MET A 11 -9.68 18.64 -33.70
CA MET A 11 -9.57 19.12 -32.30
C MET A 11 -10.30 18.22 -31.29
N LEU A 12 -11.29 17.46 -31.69
CA LEU A 12 -12.03 16.53 -30.82
C LEU A 12 -11.26 15.24 -30.54
N TRP A 13 -10.22 14.91 -31.32
CA TRP A 13 -9.40 13.72 -31.12
C TRP A 13 -8.19 13.95 -30.23
N LEU A 14 -7.88 15.18 -29.83
CA LEU A 14 -6.80 15.53 -28.91
C LEU A 14 -7.24 15.62 -27.44
N GLY A 15 -8.50 15.32 -27.16
CA GLY A 15 -8.98 15.05 -25.80
C GLY A 15 -8.44 13.73 -25.30
N GLY A 16 -7.12 13.61 -25.17
CA GLY A 16 -6.50 12.47 -24.52
C GLY A 16 -7.13 12.30 -23.14
N CYS A 17 -7.59 11.10 -22.84
CA CYS A 17 -7.98 10.70 -21.50
C CYS A 17 -6.85 11.10 -20.56
N LYS A 18 -7.00 12.18 -19.81
CA LYS A 18 -6.28 12.38 -18.57
C LYS A 18 -6.79 11.25 -17.68
N GLU A 19 -5.99 10.22 -17.50
CA GLU A 19 -6.17 9.29 -16.40
C GLU A 19 -6.17 10.15 -15.14
N GLU A 20 -7.36 10.47 -14.63
CA GLU A 20 -7.48 11.17 -13.37
C GLU A 20 -6.81 10.28 -12.32
N LEU A 21 -5.79 10.82 -11.70
CA LEU A 21 -5.15 10.30 -10.50
C LEU A 21 -6.21 10.17 -9.42
N GLY A 22 -6.94 9.05 -9.42
CA GLY A 22 -8.04 8.80 -8.50
C GLY A 22 -7.50 8.70 -7.09
N GLU A 23 -7.98 9.58 -6.23
CA GLU A 23 -7.88 9.42 -4.80
C GLU A 23 -8.68 8.18 -4.40
N LYS A 24 -8.06 7.27 -3.64
CA LYS A 24 -8.69 6.02 -3.22
C LYS A 24 -8.74 5.96 -1.70
N HIS A 25 -9.96 5.78 -1.16
CA HIS A 25 -10.17 5.53 0.25
C HIS A 25 -10.12 4.03 0.53
N HIS A 26 -9.38 3.65 1.56
CA HIS A 26 -9.25 2.28 2.03
C HIS A 26 -9.77 2.18 3.47
N MET A 27 -10.61 1.19 3.72
CA MET A 27 -11.07 0.90 5.08
C MET A 27 -9.99 0.13 5.84
N VAL A 28 -9.57 0.66 6.99
CA VAL A 28 -8.67 -0.06 7.91
C VAL A 28 -9.52 -1.00 8.77
N LEU A 29 -9.21 -2.30 8.71
CA LEU A 29 -9.99 -3.34 9.35
C LEU A 29 -10.01 -3.24 10.88
N ASN A 30 -8.89 -2.87 11.48
CA ASN A 30 -8.67 -2.84 12.93
C ASN A 30 -8.57 -1.43 13.54
N ARG A 31 -9.00 -0.42 12.80
CA ARG A 31 -9.04 0.98 13.25
C ARG A 31 -10.32 1.63 12.73
N ASP A 32 -10.83 2.64 13.43
CA ASP A 32 -12.02 3.39 13.01
C ASP A 32 -11.75 4.39 11.88
N GLN A 33 -10.48 4.63 11.55
CA GLN A 33 -10.07 5.58 10.53
C GLN A 33 -9.57 4.85 9.29
N GLY A 34 -10.05 5.28 8.11
CA GLY A 34 -9.54 4.83 6.82
C GLY A 34 -8.21 5.47 6.44
N ILE A 35 -7.61 4.96 5.37
CA ILE A 35 -6.42 5.52 4.74
C ILE A 35 -6.81 6.01 3.35
N THR A 36 -6.30 7.17 2.96
CA THR A 36 -6.45 7.68 1.60
C THR A 36 -5.13 7.63 0.88
N THR A 37 -5.14 7.09 -0.34
CA THR A 37 -3.96 7.00 -1.20
C THR A 37 -4.21 7.69 -2.53
N ARG A 38 -3.14 8.18 -3.17
CA ARG A 38 -3.15 8.69 -4.54
C ARG A 38 -1.98 8.09 -5.31
N PHE A 39 -2.29 7.30 -6.32
CA PHE A 39 -1.27 6.69 -7.18
C PHE A 39 -1.03 7.52 -8.44
N SER A 40 0.25 7.80 -8.75
CA SER A 40 0.71 8.44 -9.98
C SER A 40 1.51 7.45 -10.81
N PRO A 41 0.93 6.84 -11.86
CA PRO A 41 1.64 5.87 -12.71
C PRO A 41 2.88 6.46 -13.40
N GLN A 42 2.80 7.72 -13.85
CA GLN A 42 3.88 8.40 -14.57
C GLN A 42 5.10 8.64 -13.66
N GLN A 43 4.86 8.93 -12.39
CA GLN A 43 5.91 9.19 -11.40
C GLN A 43 6.24 7.96 -10.56
N LYS A 44 5.49 6.86 -10.74
CA LYS A 44 5.56 5.64 -9.90
C LYS A 44 5.48 5.95 -8.40
N ARG A 45 4.62 6.89 -8.02
CA ARG A 45 4.44 7.33 -6.63
C ARG A 45 3.09 6.91 -6.11
N LEU A 46 3.07 6.42 -4.88
CA LEU A 46 1.87 6.09 -4.13
C LEU A 46 1.83 6.95 -2.87
N GLN A 47 1.20 8.11 -2.93
CA GLN A 47 1.11 9.03 -1.79
C GLN A 47 0.04 8.59 -0.79
N LEU A 48 0.35 8.72 0.51
CA LEU A 48 -0.61 8.62 1.61
C LEU A 48 -1.06 10.01 2.06
N SER A 49 -2.30 10.11 2.57
CA SER A 49 -2.80 11.33 3.19
C SER A 49 -2.06 11.74 4.46
N SER A 50 -1.40 10.79 5.12
CA SER A 50 -0.61 11.05 6.35
C SER A 50 0.68 11.82 6.09
N SER A 51 1.18 11.83 4.84
CA SER A 51 2.47 12.45 4.47
C SER A 51 3.65 12.00 5.34
N LYS A 52 3.60 10.75 5.80
CA LYS A 52 4.70 10.08 6.52
C LYS A 52 5.36 9.07 5.58
N PRO A 53 6.67 8.77 5.75
CA PRO A 53 7.24 7.58 5.14
C PRO A 53 6.52 6.34 5.70
N TYR A 54 6.44 5.28 4.89
CA TYR A 54 5.64 4.12 5.25
C TYR A 54 6.12 2.82 4.62
N LEU A 55 5.62 1.72 5.16
CA LEU A 55 5.81 0.36 4.69
C LEU A 55 4.46 -0.26 4.32
N LEU A 56 4.35 -0.82 3.11
CA LEU A 56 3.33 -1.79 2.77
C LEU A 56 3.85 -3.20 3.01
N PHE A 57 3.15 -3.95 3.84
CA PHE A 57 3.43 -5.35 4.13
C PHE A 57 2.34 -6.23 3.52
N PHE A 58 2.66 -6.88 2.39
CA PHE A 58 1.75 -7.84 1.76
C PHE A 58 1.91 -9.21 2.39
N PHE A 59 0.80 -9.78 2.83
CA PHE A 59 0.79 -11.07 3.54
C PHE A 59 -0.53 -11.82 3.37
N THR A 60 -0.54 -13.11 3.76
CA THR A 60 -1.76 -13.91 3.82
C THR A 60 -1.87 -14.65 5.16
N ALA A 61 -3.09 -15.02 5.55
CA ALA A 61 -3.34 -15.72 6.80
C ALA A 61 -2.71 -17.12 6.85
N SER A 62 -2.42 -17.75 5.70
CA SER A 62 -1.79 -19.07 5.61
C SER A 62 -0.26 -19.02 5.58
N CYS A 63 0.35 -17.86 5.39
CA CYS A 63 1.79 -17.69 5.23
C CYS A 63 2.52 -17.79 6.58
N GLY A 64 3.34 -18.82 6.77
CA GLY A 64 4.14 -19.02 7.99
C GLY A 64 5.17 -17.92 8.22
N ALA A 65 6.01 -17.63 7.22
CA ALA A 65 7.01 -16.56 7.27
C ALA A 65 6.40 -15.17 7.51
N CYS A 66 5.17 -14.94 7.02
CA CYS A 66 4.45 -13.69 7.31
C CYS A 66 4.11 -13.56 8.80
N LYS A 67 3.72 -14.67 9.44
CA LYS A 67 3.42 -14.68 10.89
C LYS A 67 4.67 -14.42 11.72
N GLU A 68 5.82 -14.89 11.28
CA GLU A 68 7.12 -14.63 11.93
C GLU A 68 7.52 -13.15 11.82
N ALA A 69 7.13 -12.45 10.75
CA ALA A 69 7.41 -11.03 10.57
C ALA A 69 6.51 -10.11 11.42
N ILE A 70 5.33 -10.55 11.85
CA ILE A 70 4.37 -9.72 12.59
C ILE A 70 4.98 -9.10 13.87
N PRO A 71 5.68 -9.83 14.73
CA PRO A 71 6.33 -9.24 15.90
C PRO A 71 7.34 -8.14 15.55
N TYR A 72 8.07 -8.27 14.45
CA TYR A 72 9.03 -7.25 13.99
C TYR A 72 8.32 -5.96 13.59
N LEU A 73 7.19 -6.09 12.87
CA LEU A 73 6.38 -4.96 12.45
C LEU A 73 5.65 -4.29 13.61
N ASN A 74 5.21 -5.07 14.61
CA ASN A 74 4.66 -4.50 15.84
C ASN A 74 5.70 -3.67 16.60
N ALA A 75 6.94 -4.14 16.69
CA ALA A 75 8.03 -3.37 17.32
C ALA A 75 8.33 -2.08 16.55
N ILE A 76 8.30 -2.11 15.22
CA ILE A 76 8.44 -0.92 14.37
C ILE A 76 7.29 0.06 14.61
N GLU A 77 6.04 -0.41 14.64
CA GLU A 77 4.86 0.43 14.92
C GLU A 77 4.94 1.06 16.31
N GLU A 78 5.34 0.30 17.33
CA GLU A 78 5.50 0.80 18.70
C GLU A 78 6.59 1.87 18.80
N GLN A 79 7.72 1.67 18.13
CA GLN A 79 8.88 2.55 18.26
C GLN A 79 8.76 3.80 17.40
N TRP A 80 8.21 3.71 16.19
CA TRP A 80 8.23 4.80 15.20
C TRP A 80 6.86 5.22 14.66
N GLY A 81 5.75 4.64 15.12
CA GLY A 81 4.40 4.88 14.58
C GLY A 81 3.93 6.34 14.56
N GLU A 82 4.56 7.21 15.37
CA GLU A 82 4.31 8.66 15.30
C GLU A 82 4.89 9.31 14.04
N ARG A 83 6.01 8.78 13.50
CA ARG A 83 6.76 9.35 12.38
C ARG A 83 6.80 8.45 11.14
N PHE A 84 6.52 7.18 11.30
CA PHE A 84 6.50 6.15 10.26
C PHE A 84 5.19 5.38 10.32
N GLU A 85 4.71 4.85 9.20
CA GLU A 85 3.44 4.14 9.15
C GLU A 85 3.62 2.70 8.64
N VAL A 86 3.13 1.72 9.39
CA VAL A 86 3.09 0.32 8.94
C VAL A 86 1.68 -0.02 8.48
N ILE A 87 1.54 -0.47 7.23
CA ILE A 87 0.26 -0.84 6.63
C ILE A 87 0.34 -2.28 6.11
N GLY A 88 -0.38 -3.18 6.75
CA GLY A 88 -0.57 -4.53 6.28
C GLY A 88 -1.63 -4.61 5.19
N VAL A 89 -1.34 -5.31 4.12
CA VAL A 89 -2.26 -5.63 3.03
C VAL A 89 -2.52 -7.13 3.05
N LEU A 90 -3.63 -7.54 3.64
CA LEU A 90 -4.00 -8.94 3.81
C LEU A 90 -4.67 -9.44 2.53
N GLY A 91 -3.97 -10.27 1.78
CA GLY A 91 -4.51 -10.97 0.62
C GLY A 91 -5.29 -12.23 0.98
N GLY A 92 -6.24 -12.60 0.10
CA GLY A 92 -7.04 -13.81 0.29
C GLY A 92 -7.98 -13.74 1.48
N SER A 93 -8.59 -12.57 1.70
CA SER A 93 -9.59 -12.35 2.75
C SER A 93 -10.69 -13.41 2.73
N ARG A 94 -11.06 -13.92 3.90
CA ARG A 94 -12.19 -14.84 4.11
C ARG A 94 -13.41 -14.14 4.70
N GLY A 95 -13.41 -12.81 4.68
CA GLY A 95 -14.43 -11.95 5.22
C GLY A 95 -14.01 -11.31 6.55
N ILE A 96 -14.60 -10.16 6.84
CA ILE A 96 -14.25 -9.25 7.95
C ILE A 96 -14.10 -9.99 9.28
N LYS A 97 -15.04 -10.87 9.63
CA LYS A 97 -15.01 -11.58 10.91
C LYS A 97 -13.77 -12.47 11.04
N SER A 98 -13.49 -13.27 9.99
CA SER A 98 -12.33 -14.19 9.97
C SER A 98 -11.02 -13.43 10.02
N ASP A 99 -10.94 -12.31 9.30
CA ASP A 99 -9.76 -11.47 9.25
C ASP A 99 -9.50 -10.79 10.59
N LEU A 100 -10.53 -10.25 11.25
CA LEU A 100 -10.42 -9.69 12.61
C LEU A 100 -9.98 -10.73 13.64
N GLU A 101 -10.51 -11.97 13.57
CA GLU A 101 -10.08 -13.06 14.44
C GLU A 101 -8.59 -13.41 14.21
N PHE A 102 -8.13 -13.38 12.95
CA PHE A 102 -6.72 -13.57 12.62
C PHE A 102 -5.86 -12.45 13.22
N LEU A 103 -6.21 -11.19 13.01
CA LEU A 103 -5.48 -10.04 13.55
C LEU A 103 -5.35 -10.12 15.07
N LYS A 104 -6.46 -10.43 15.76
CA LYS A 104 -6.49 -10.60 17.21
C LYS A 104 -5.60 -11.75 17.69
N ARG A 105 -5.68 -12.91 17.02
CA ARG A 105 -4.90 -14.11 17.39
C ARG A 105 -3.40 -13.87 17.27
N HIS A 106 -2.97 -13.06 16.31
CA HIS A 106 -1.56 -12.73 16.07
C HIS A 106 -1.14 -11.39 16.67
N SER A 107 -2.00 -10.76 17.47
CA SER A 107 -1.74 -9.49 18.19
C SER A 107 -1.22 -8.39 17.24
N ILE A 108 -1.81 -8.27 16.04
CA ILE A 108 -1.39 -7.28 15.06
C ILE A 108 -1.75 -5.88 15.54
N GLN A 109 -0.76 -5.00 15.70
CA GLN A 109 -0.90 -3.64 16.23
C GLN A 109 -0.88 -2.56 15.14
N PHE A 110 -0.31 -2.84 13.99
CA PHE A 110 -0.31 -1.93 12.84
C PHE A 110 -1.63 -1.98 12.06
N LYS A 111 -1.85 -0.99 11.18
CA LYS A 111 -3.06 -0.90 10.34
C LYS A 111 -3.11 -2.04 9.32
N VAL A 112 -4.29 -2.62 9.11
CA VAL A 112 -4.49 -3.69 8.11
C VAL A 112 -5.67 -3.38 7.21
N LEU A 113 -5.44 -3.55 5.91
CA LEU A 113 -6.43 -3.52 4.84
C LEU A 113 -6.67 -4.96 4.38
N SER A 114 -7.92 -5.38 4.24
CA SER A 114 -8.24 -6.75 3.80
C SER A 114 -9.31 -6.82 2.71
N ASP A 115 -9.90 -5.68 2.33
CA ASP A 115 -10.87 -5.68 1.25
C ASP A 115 -10.19 -5.93 -0.11
N PRO A 116 -10.78 -6.78 -0.97
CA PRO A 116 -10.17 -7.17 -2.25
C PRO A 116 -9.83 -5.99 -3.15
N SER A 117 -10.69 -4.96 -3.17
CA SER A 117 -10.49 -3.79 -4.04
C SER A 117 -9.26 -2.98 -3.65
N SER A 118 -8.99 -2.81 -2.34
CA SER A 118 -7.79 -2.16 -1.83
C SER A 118 -6.55 -3.01 -2.04
N SER A 119 -6.64 -4.32 -1.77
CA SER A 119 -5.53 -5.27 -1.99
C SER A 119 -5.10 -5.31 -3.45
N ASP A 120 -6.03 -5.38 -4.39
CA ASP A 120 -5.76 -5.37 -5.83
C ASP A 120 -5.18 -4.03 -6.30
N TYR A 121 -5.70 -2.93 -5.79
CA TYR A 121 -5.21 -1.59 -6.14
C TYR A 121 -3.77 -1.41 -5.67
N LEU A 122 -3.47 -1.71 -4.40
CA LEU A 122 -2.12 -1.57 -3.84
C LEU A 122 -1.14 -2.54 -4.48
N SER A 123 -1.57 -3.77 -4.79
CA SER A 123 -0.74 -4.72 -5.54
C SER A 123 -0.35 -4.18 -6.91
N ARG A 124 -1.29 -3.60 -7.67
CA ARG A 124 -0.97 -2.96 -8.96
C ARG A 124 -0.07 -1.75 -8.82
N ALA A 125 -0.26 -0.94 -7.77
CA ALA A 125 0.56 0.25 -7.52
C ALA A 125 2.03 -0.07 -7.28
N VAL A 126 2.34 -1.24 -6.70
CA VAL A 126 3.72 -1.71 -6.50
C VAL A 126 4.27 -2.56 -7.67
N GLY A 127 3.50 -2.70 -8.76
CA GLY A 127 3.94 -3.47 -9.94
C GLY A 127 3.59 -4.96 -9.88
N GLY A 128 2.76 -5.39 -8.94
CA GLY A 128 2.30 -6.76 -8.72
C GLY A 128 2.96 -7.45 -7.53
N VAL A 129 2.21 -8.34 -6.88
CA VAL A 129 2.67 -9.15 -5.74
C VAL A 129 2.73 -10.60 -6.17
N MET A 130 3.93 -11.10 -6.44
CA MET A 130 4.15 -12.50 -6.90
C MET A 130 4.42 -13.47 -5.76
N GLY A 131 4.62 -12.98 -4.54
CA GLY A 131 4.90 -13.80 -3.36
C GLY A 131 4.79 -13.01 -2.07
N VAL A 132 4.64 -13.71 -0.95
CA VAL A 132 4.56 -13.12 0.39
C VAL A 132 5.45 -13.89 1.38
N PRO A 133 5.99 -13.23 2.42
CA PRO A 133 5.86 -11.81 2.75
C PRO A 133 6.57 -10.91 1.73
N LEU A 134 5.97 -9.76 1.41
CA LEU A 134 6.61 -8.70 0.62
C LEU A 134 6.52 -7.39 1.40
N PHE A 135 7.67 -6.76 1.59
CA PHE A 135 7.82 -5.46 2.26
C PHE A 135 8.18 -4.43 1.21
N PHE A 136 7.43 -3.33 1.15
CA PHE A 136 7.67 -2.27 0.17
C PHE A 136 7.71 -0.91 0.89
N PHE A 137 8.88 -0.27 0.89
CA PHE A 137 9.14 0.98 1.60
C PHE A 137 8.97 2.20 0.71
N PHE A 138 8.39 3.26 1.26
CA PHE A 138 8.14 4.51 0.58
C PHE A 138 8.55 5.70 1.45
N ASP A 139 9.03 6.76 0.81
CA ASP A 139 9.22 8.03 1.49
C ASP A 139 7.88 8.77 1.71
N GLU A 140 7.94 9.93 2.38
CA GLU A 140 6.79 10.80 2.67
C GLU A 140 6.09 11.35 1.41
N MET A 141 6.81 11.36 0.27
CA MET A 141 6.27 11.76 -1.03
C MET A 141 5.68 10.58 -1.82
N GLY A 142 5.68 9.38 -1.23
CA GLY A 142 5.20 8.15 -1.86
C GLY A 142 6.11 7.60 -2.96
N ALA A 143 7.38 8.01 -3.01
CA ALA A 143 8.34 7.40 -3.91
C ALA A 143 8.85 6.08 -3.33
N PRO A 144 8.87 4.98 -4.13
CA PRO A 144 9.40 3.70 -3.68
C PRO A 144 10.90 3.82 -3.42
N LYS A 145 11.35 3.22 -2.31
CA LYS A 145 12.78 3.22 -1.89
C LYS A 145 13.38 1.83 -1.96
N GLU A 146 12.86 0.91 -1.16
CA GLU A 146 13.38 -0.45 -1.07
C GLU A 146 12.23 -1.46 -0.98
N HIS A 147 12.52 -2.70 -1.33
CA HIS A 147 11.56 -3.79 -1.16
C HIS A 147 12.28 -5.11 -0.86
N PHE A 148 11.64 -5.96 -0.05
CA PHE A 148 12.15 -7.28 0.31
C PHE A 148 11.08 -8.33 0.09
N LEU A 149 11.42 -9.39 -0.62
CA LEU A 149 10.58 -10.57 -0.79
C LEU A 149 11.09 -11.70 0.11
N GLY A 150 10.21 -12.30 0.89
CA GLY A 150 10.55 -13.30 1.89
C GLY A 150 10.83 -12.70 3.27
N LEU A 151 11.03 -13.57 4.26
CA LEU A 151 11.34 -13.14 5.63
C LEU A 151 12.75 -12.56 5.69
N VAL A 152 12.85 -11.35 6.21
CA VAL A 152 14.13 -10.68 6.49
C VAL A 152 14.30 -10.44 7.99
N PRO A 153 15.54 -10.37 8.49
CA PRO A 153 15.79 -10.07 9.89
C PRO A 153 15.20 -8.72 10.30
N GLN A 154 14.67 -8.62 11.53
CA GLN A 154 14.12 -7.38 12.09
C GLN A 154 15.06 -6.18 11.93
N ARG A 155 16.36 -6.37 12.20
CA ARG A 155 17.39 -5.33 12.07
C ARG A 155 17.42 -4.69 10.67
N VAL A 156 17.21 -5.48 9.61
CA VAL A 156 17.19 -4.97 8.22
C VAL A 156 15.99 -4.06 8.01
N LEU A 157 14.80 -4.46 8.49
CA LEU A 157 13.60 -3.61 8.41
C LEU A 157 13.77 -2.31 9.20
N GLU A 158 14.35 -2.38 10.39
CA GLU A 158 14.61 -1.21 11.22
C GLU A 158 15.65 -0.26 10.62
N GLU A 159 16.70 -0.78 9.99
CA GLU A 159 17.70 0.03 9.28
C GLU A 159 17.04 0.82 8.14
N GLU A 160 16.14 0.17 7.38
CA GLU A 160 15.42 0.85 6.31
C GLU A 160 14.47 1.93 6.87
N VAL A 161 13.73 1.65 7.94
CA VAL A 161 12.90 2.67 8.61
C VAL A 161 13.74 3.89 9.04
N ARG A 162 14.90 3.67 9.68
CA ARG A 162 15.79 4.76 10.10
C ARG A 162 16.34 5.58 8.94
N SER A 163 16.55 4.96 7.79
CA SER A 163 17.03 5.66 6.59
C SER A 163 16.01 6.63 6.00
N LEU A 164 14.73 6.42 6.33
CA LEU A 164 13.60 7.22 5.83
C LEU A 164 13.14 8.32 6.82
N LEU A 165 13.62 8.30 8.07
CA LEU A 165 13.25 9.24 9.12
C LEU A 165 14.22 10.43 9.25
#